data_c63182e39ec90ca5306c04e1e116d075
#
_entry.id   c63182e39ec90ca5306c04e1e116d075
#
_cell.length_a   1.000
_cell.length_b   1.000
_cell.length_c   1.000
_cell.angle_alpha   90.00
_cell.angle_beta   90.00
_cell.angle_gamma   90.00
#
_symmetry.space_group_name_H-M   'P 1'
#
loop_
_entity.id
_entity.type
_entity.pdbx_description
1 polymer ?
#
loop_
_entity_poly.entity_id
_entity_poly.type
_entity_poly.pdbx_seq_one_letter_code
_entity_poly.pdbx_strand_id
1 'polypeptide(L)' 'MTDVFRVPMDVTYAIEGGEPPLKAYRRWRSISRDDLAAQSGLTKQEIEAIEDGSKAIEETMLERLAAVLNVPQDQLI' A
#
# COMPACT_ATOMS: atom_id res chain seq x y z
N MET A 1 0.22 -23.47 -13.17
CA MET A 1 -0.82 -22.45 -13.33
C MET A 1 -0.36 -21.14 -12.70
N THR A 2 -0.57 -20.04 -13.36
CA THR A 2 -0.15 -18.74 -12.88
C THR A 2 -1.30 -18.05 -12.16
N ASP A 3 -1.07 -17.64 -10.92
CA ASP A 3 -2.06 -16.85 -10.21
C ASP A 3 -1.99 -15.42 -10.70
N VAL A 4 -3.16 -14.89 -11.07
CA VAL A 4 -3.28 -13.51 -11.49
C VAL A 4 -3.90 -12.71 -10.36
N PHE A 5 -3.18 -11.72 -9.86
CA PHE A 5 -3.73 -10.83 -8.86
C PHE A 5 -4.82 -9.97 -9.50
N ARG A 6 -6.00 -9.96 -8.90
CA ARG A 6 -7.11 -9.14 -9.35
C ARG A 6 -7.27 -7.95 -8.42
N VAL A 7 -7.22 -6.76 -8.98
CA VAL A 7 -7.42 -5.54 -8.20
C VAL A 7 -8.88 -5.48 -7.76
N PRO A 8 -9.17 -5.38 -6.46
CA PRO A 8 -10.55 -5.22 -5.99
C PRO A 8 -11.19 -3.95 -6.54
N MET A 9 -12.48 -3.99 -6.83
CA MET A 9 -13.17 -2.83 -7.39
C MET A 9 -13.11 -1.62 -6.47
N ASP A 10 -13.20 -1.82 -5.15
CA ASP A 10 -13.11 -0.73 -4.19
C ASP A 10 -11.76 -0.02 -4.31
N VAL A 11 -10.68 -0.78 -4.51
CA VAL A 11 -9.34 -0.22 -4.69
C VAL A 11 -9.25 0.53 -6.01
N THR A 12 -9.81 -0.05 -7.08
CA THR A 12 -9.82 0.59 -8.40
C THR A 12 -10.52 1.94 -8.34
N TYR A 13 -11.70 2.01 -7.73
CA TYR A 13 -12.44 3.27 -7.60
C TYR A 13 -11.68 4.28 -6.76
N ALA A 14 -11.05 3.86 -5.67
CA ALA A 14 -10.28 4.75 -4.83
C ALA A 14 -9.10 5.37 -5.59
N ILE A 15 -8.37 4.55 -6.35
CA ILE A 15 -7.22 5.02 -7.12
C ILE A 15 -7.67 5.96 -8.24
N GLU A 16 -8.74 5.62 -8.94
CA GLU A 16 -9.30 6.48 -9.98
C GLU A 16 -9.77 7.82 -9.42
N GLY A 17 -10.22 7.82 -8.17
CA GLY A 17 -10.60 9.05 -7.47
C GLY A 17 -9.42 9.87 -6.95
N GLY A 18 -8.19 9.43 -7.20
CA GLY A 18 -6.99 10.16 -6.79
C GLY A 18 -6.32 9.64 -5.53
N GLU A 19 -6.83 8.59 -4.92
CA GLU A 19 -6.23 8.03 -3.71
C GLU A 19 -4.95 7.27 -4.07
N PRO A 20 -3.84 7.48 -3.32
CA PRO A 20 -2.61 6.72 -3.58
C PRO A 20 -2.81 5.23 -3.41
N PRO A 21 -2.15 4.39 -4.23
CA PRO A 21 -2.31 2.94 -4.13
C PRO A 21 -2.05 2.37 -2.75
N LEU A 22 -1.02 2.83 -2.05
CA LEU A 22 -0.73 2.36 -0.69
C LEU A 22 -1.91 2.59 0.25
N LYS A 23 -2.48 3.79 0.23
CA LYS A 23 -3.63 4.11 1.07
C LYS A 23 -4.84 3.27 0.71
N ALA A 24 -5.11 3.11 -0.60
CA ALA A 24 -6.25 2.34 -1.08
C ALA A 24 -6.17 0.89 -0.62
N TYR A 25 -5.02 0.24 -0.78
CA TYR A 25 -4.85 -1.15 -0.35
C TYR A 25 -4.86 -1.29 1.16
N ARG A 26 -4.25 -0.33 1.87
CA ARG A 26 -4.27 -0.35 3.34
C ARG A 26 -5.70 -0.31 3.87
N ARG A 27 -6.50 0.59 3.33
CA ARG A 27 -7.92 0.71 3.72
C ARG A 27 -8.72 -0.53 3.35
N TRP A 28 -8.45 -1.09 2.18
CA TRP A 28 -9.11 -2.31 1.75
C TRP A 28 -8.81 -3.48 2.69
N ARG A 29 -7.58 -3.55 3.21
CA ARG A 29 -7.20 -4.56 4.20
C ARG A 29 -7.64 -4.21 5.61
N SER A 30 -8.24 -3.06 5.82
CA SER A 30 -8.68 -2.58 7.15
C SER A 30 -7.52 -2.49 8.15
N ILE A 31 -6.36 -2.06 7.67
CA ILE A 31 -5.17 -1.90 8.50
C ILE A 31 -4.97 -0.42 8.79
N SER A 32 -4.74 -0.06 10.05
CA SER A 32 -4.41 1.32 10.42
C SER A 32 -2.98 1.66 10.01
N ARG A 33 -2.67 2.95 9.93
CA ARG A 33 -1.29 3.40 9.66
C ARG A 33 -0.33 2.90 10.74
N ASP A 34 -0.76 2.91 12.00
CA ASP A 34 0.04 2.43 13.12
C ASP A 34 0.35 0.94 12.98
N ASP A 35 -0.64 0.14 12.64
CA ASP A 35 -0.46 -1.30 12.45
C ASP A 35 0.42 -1.60 11.25
N LEU A 36 0.21 -0.87 10.15
CA LEU A 36 1.06 -1.04 8.97
C LEU A 36 2.52 -0.69 9.28
N ALA A 37 2.75 0.38 10.01
CA ALA A 37 4.09 0.76 10.44
C ALA A 37 4.73 -0.35 11.28
N ALA A 38 3.99 -0.85 12.27
CA ALA A 38 4.49 -1.90 13.16
C ALA A 38 4.85 -3.17 12.39
N GLN A 39 4.01 -3.58 11.45
CA GLN A 39 4.20 -4.83 10.72
C GLN A 39 5.26 -4.72 9.63
N SER A 40 5.43 -3.54 9.03
CA SER A 40 6.37 -3.34 7.93
C SER A 40 7.76 -2.92 8.41
N GLY A 41 7.89 -2.49 9.66
CA GLY A 41 9.14 -1.95 10.16
C GLY A 41 9.42 -0.51 9.73
N LEU A 42 8.45 0.15 9.12
CA LEU A 42 8.54 1.56 8.79
C LEU A 42 7.97 2.40 9.93
N THR A 43 8.24 3.71 9.89
CA THR A 43 7.63 4.63 10.85
C THR A 43 6.27 5.09 10.32
N LYS A 44 5.40 5.52 11.23
CA LYS A 44 4.11 6.09 10.86
C LYS A 44 4.30 7.31 9.96
N GLN A 45 5.30 8.14 10.26
CA GLN A 45 5.60 9.32 9.46
C GLN A 45 6.00 8.97 8.03
N GLU A 46 6.76 7.89 7.85
CA GLU A 46 7.12 7.42 6.50
C GLU A 46 5.88 7.00 5.73
N ILE A 47 4.97 6.28 6.37
CA ILE A 47 3.74 5.85 5.73
C ILE A 47 2.86 7.06 5.37
N GLU A 48 2.71 8.01 6.29
CA GLU A 48 1.95 9.23 6.02
C GLU A 48 2.54 10.01 4.85
N ALA A 49 3.87 10.14 4.82
CA ALA A 49 4.55 10.87 3.74
C ALA A 49 4.36 10.19 2.40
N ILE A 50 4.39 8.87 2.35
CA ILE A 50 4.13 8.12 1.12
C ILE A 50 2.67 8.32 0.67
N GLU A 51 1.73 8.25 1.61
CA GLU A 51 0.31 8.37 1.31
C GLU A 51 -0.07 9.79 0.87
N ASP A 52 0.62 10.81 1.35
CA ASP A 52 0.33 12.19 0.94
C ASP A 52 1.13 12.64 -0.28
N GLY A 53 1.99 11.78 -0.80
CA GLY A 53 2.76 12.05 -2.01
C GLY A 53 4.05 12.81 -1.79
N SER A 54 4.43 13.10 -0.53
CA SER A 54 5.65 13.85 -0.24
C SER A 54 6.91 12.99 -0.23
N LYS A 55 6.76 11.67 -0.24
CA LYS A 55 7.88 10.73 -0.25
C LYS A 55 7.60 9.60 -1.24
N ALA A 56 8.57 9.29 -2.09
CA ALA A 56 8.48 8.14 -2.98
C ALA A 56 8.77 6.85 -2.21
N ILE A 57 8.16 5.75 -2.63
CA ILE A 57 8.42 4.44 -2.03
C ILE A 57 9.76 3.92 -2.54
N GLU A 58 10.69 3.67 -1.61
CA GLU A 58 11.96 3.01 -1.95
C GLU A 58 11.75 1.51 -2.09
N GLU A 59 12.63 0.83 -2.81
CA GLU A 59 12.47 -0.59 -3.13
C GLU A 59 12.32 -1.46 -1.88
N THR A 60 13.13 -1.24 -0.85
CA THR A 60 13.03 -2.01 0.40
C THR A 60 11.72 -1.78 1.13
N MET A 61 11.23 -0.55 1.12
CA MET A 61 9.92 -0.22 1.69
C MET A 61 8.80 -0.89 0.90
N LEU A 62 8.91 -0.87 -0.43
CA LEU A 62 7.93 -1.49 -1.31
C LEU A 62 7.79 -2.98 -1.03
N GLU A 63 8.90 -3.69 -0.89
CA GLU A 63 8.90 -5.11 -0.57
C GLU A 63 8.18 -5.39 0.74
N ARG A 64 8.48 -4.61 1.78
CA ARG A 64 7.88 -4.79 3.11
C ARG A 64 6.40 -4.48 3.11
N LEU A 65 6.01 -3.37 2.50
CA LEU A 65 4.61 -2.96 2.45
C LEU A 65 3.77 -3.94 1.64
N ALA A 66 4.27 -4.39 0.51
CA ALA A 66 3.59 -5.37 -0.32
C ALA A 66 3.40 -6.69 0.42
N ALA A 67 4.40 -7.12 1.19
CA ALA A 67 4.31 -8.35 1.98
C ALA A 67 3.24 -8.24 3.08
N VAL A 68 3.19 -7.12 3.78
CA VAL A 68 2.18 -6.91 4.84
C VAL A 68 0.78 -6.87 4.25
N LEU A 69 0.61 -6.17 3.14
CA LEU A 69 -0.69 -6.03 2.48
C LEU A 69 -1.07 -7.24 1.64
N ASN A 70 -0.10 -8.14 1.41
CA ASN A 70 -0.28 -9.34 0.59
C ASN A 70 -0.76 -9.00 -0.82
N VAL A 71 -0.06 -8.07 -1.46
CA VAL A 71 -0.31 -7.65 -2.84
C VAL A 71 1.00 -7.67 -3.62
N PRO A 72 0.96 -7.78 -4.96
CA PRO A 72 2.17 -7.64 -5.76
C PRO A 72 2.76 -6.24 -5.60
N GLN A 73 4.09 -6.15 -5.64
CA GLN A 73 4.78 -4.87 -5.45
C GLN A 73 4.36 -3.81 -6.46
N ASP A 74 4.13 -4.21 -7.70
CA ASP A 74 3.74 -3.28 -8.76
C ASP A 74 2.37 -2.64 -8.54
N GLN A 75 1.57 -3.15 -7.62
CA GLN A 75 0.28 -2.56 -7.29
C GLN A 75 0.42 -1.32 -6.40
N LEU A 76 1.58 -1.11 -5.79
CA LEU A 76 1.81 0.01 -4.88
C LEU A 76 2.56 1.17 -5.51
N ILE A 77 2.91 1.05 -6.78
CA ILE A 77 3.65 2.09 -7.50
C ILE A 77 2.85 2.67 -8.65
#